data_5b75ba8aaa45ee8a0fe34c66045fbfa3
#
_entry.id   5b75ba8aaa45ee8a0fe34c66045fbfa3
#
_cell.length_a   1.000
_cell.length_b   1.000
_cell.length_c   1.000
_cell.angle_alpha   90.00
_cell.angle_beta   90.00
_cell.angle_gamma   90.00
#
_symmetry.space_group_name_H-M   'P 1'
#
loop_
_entity.id
_entity.type
_entity.pdbx_description
1 polymer ?
#
loop_
_entity_poly.entity_id
_entity_poly.type
_entity_poly.pdbx_seq_one_letter_code
_entity_poly.pdbx_strand_id
1 'polypeptide(L)'
;MSAPSAPLQIGLLVFPKVTQLDFTGPLQVFAGLPGAKIHLIWKRIEPVASDSVLMLTPTVTLADCPQLDVICVPGGVGTDDMVNDEEMLDFLRRQAKGAKYVTSVCTGSLVLGAAGLLQGYKAATHWSAMDYLAP
;
A
#
# COMPACT_ATOMS: atom_id res chain seq x y z
N MET A 1 8.86 34.71 3.63
CA MET A 1 8.17 33.67 2.88
C MET A 1 8.97 32.38 2.98
N SER A 2 8.38 31.32 3.49
CA SER A 2 9.08 30.04 3.58
C SER A 2 9.18 29.39 2.20
N ALA A 3 10.25 28.63 1.96
CA ALA A 3 10.37 27.84 0.75
C ALA A 3 9.19 26.83 0.68
N PRO A 4 8.71 26.51 -0.53
CA PRO A 4 7.69 25.47 -0.64
C PRO A 4 8.24 24.15 -0.08
N SER A 5 7.42 23.46 0.69
CA SER A 5 7.78 22.13 1.17
C SER A 5 7.95 21.19 -0.01
N ALA A 6 8.81 20.18 0.13
CA ALA A 6 8.89 19.11 -0.84
C ALA A 6 7.51 18.44 -0.98
N PRO A 7 7.14 17.94 -2.18
CA PRO A 7 5.89 17.23 -2.37
C PRO A 7 5.77 16.04 -1.42
N LEU A 8 4.56 15.83 -0.88
CA LEU A 8 4.27 14.65 -0.09
C LEU A 8 4.25 13.42 -1.02
N GLN A 9 5.12 12.47 -0.77
CA GLN A 9 5.24 11.26 -1.57
C GLN A 9 4.30 10.19 -1.03
N ILE A 10 3.29 9.83 -1.80
CA ILE A 10 2.28 8.86 -1.38
C ILE A 10 2.34 7.65 -2.30
N GLY A 11 2.50 6.47 -1.74
CA GLY A 11 2.54 5.23 -2.50
C GLY A 11 1.38 4.31 -2.17
N LEU A 12 0.73 3.78 -3.21
CA LEU A 12 -0.28 2.75 -3.09
C LEU A 12 0.22 1.48 -3.77
N LEU A 13 0.14 0.35 -3.09
CA LEU A 13 0.49 -0.92 -3.69
C LEU A 13 -0.59 -1.35 -4.67
N VAL A 14 -0.15 -1.87 -5.81
CA VAL A 14 -1.01 -2.51 -6.81
C VAL A 14 -0.55 -3.96 -6.91
N PHE A 15 -1.40 -4.90 -6.60
CA PHE A 15 -1.06 -6.33 -6.69
C PHE A 15 -2.22 -7.11 -7.32
N PRO A 16 -1.93 -8.28 -7.91
CA PRO A 16 -2.99 -9.10 -8.52
C PRO A 16 -4.09 -9.45 -7.51
N LYS A 17 -5.34 -9.36 -7.95
CA LYS A 17 -6.54 -9.62 -7.15
C LYS A 17 -6.73 -8.63 -6.01
N VAL A 18 -6.16 -7.43 -6.11
CA VAL A 18 -6.44 -6.34 -5.18
C VAL A 18 -7.93 -5.98 -5.28
N THR A 19 -8.55 -5.71 -4.13
CA THR A 19 -9.91 -5.16 -4.13
C THR A 19 -9.85 -3.73 -4.67
N GLN A 20 -10.42 -3.52 -5.85
CA GLN A 20 -10.20 -2.26 -6.58
C GLN A 20 -10.70 -1.04 -5.79
N LEU A 21 -11.79 -1.14 -5.05
CA LEU A 21 -12.30 -0.02 -4.27
C LEU A 21 -11.34 0.38 -3.14
N ASP A 22 -10.67 -0.60 -2.52
CA ASP A 22 -9.68 -0.35 -1.46
C ASP A 22 -8.47 0.42 -1.98
N PHE A 23 -8.25 0.37 -3.28
CA PHE A 23 -7.21 1.10 -3.98
C PHE A 23 -7.73 2.43 -4.53
N THR A 24 -8.84 2.40 -5.28
CA THR A 24 -9.38 3.59 -5.95
C THR A 24 -9.98 4.61 -4.99
N GLY A 25 -10.53 4.17 -3.85
CA GLY A 25 -11.05 5.06 -2.82
C GLY A 25 -9.96 5.97 -2.26
N PRO A 26 -8.92 5.41 -1.64
CA PRO A 26 -7.79 6.22 -1.16
C PRO A 26 -7.11 7.02 -2.28
N LEU A 27 -6.94 6.44 -3.47
CA LEU A 27 -6.35 7.14 -4.60
C LEU A 27 -7.14 8.41 -4.93
N GLN A 28 -8.45 8.34 -4.99
CA GLN A 28 -9.29 9.49 -5.30
C GLN A 28 -9.14 10.60 -4.25
N VAL A 29 -9.05 10.23 -2.98
CA VAL A 29 -8.86 11.19 -1.88
C VAL A 29 -7.47 11.82 -1.97
N PHE A 30 -6.41 11.01 -2.12
CA PHE A 30 -5.04 11.51 -2.19
C PHE A 30 -4.79 12.36 -3.44
N ALA A 31 -5.42 12.00 -4.56
CA ALA A 31 -5.29 12.77 -5.81
C ALA A 31 -5.80 14.21 -5.68
N GLY A 32 -6.74 14.45 -4.76
CA GLY A 32 -7.24 15.79 -4.47
C GLY A 32 -6.38 16.59 -3.51
N LEU A 33 -5.34 15.99 -2.94
CA LEU A 33 -4.49 16.65 -1.95
C LEU A 33 -3.46 17.54 -2.64
N PRO A 34 -3.48 18.89 -2.39
CA PRO A 34 -2.54 19.78 -3.05
C PRO A 34 -1.08 19.43 -2.73
N GLY A 35 -0.23 19.40 -3.76
CA GLY A 35 1.19 19.13 -3.61
C GLY A 35 1.55 17.67 -3.39
N ALA A 36 0.59 16.76 -3.40
CA ALA A 36 0.86 15.33 -3.27
C ALA A 36 1.38 14.76 -4.61
N LYS A 37 2.36 13.90 -4.52
CA LYS A 37 2.85 13.12 -5.63
C LYS A 37 2.54 11.64 -5.38
N ILE A 38 1.75 11.03 -6.26
CA ILE A 38 1.21 9.70 -6.04
C ILE A 38 1.92 8.69 -6.91
N HIS A 39 2.30 7.57 -6.31
CA HIS A 39 2.96 6.45 -6.98
C HIS A 39 2.10 5.21 -6.85
N LEU A 40 1.83 4.55 -7.97
CA LEU A 40 1.18 3.26 -8.02
C LEU A 40 2.28 2.22 -8.20
N ILE A 41 2.46 1.35 -7.22
CA ILE A 41 3.70 0.59 -7.04
C ILE A 41 3.46 -0.90 -7.26
N TRP A 42 4.23 -1.48 -8.14
CA TRP A 42 4.28 -2.92 -8.36
C TRP A 42 5.68 -3.34 -8.82
N LYS A 43 5.87 -4.61 -9.01
CA LYS A 43 7.19 -5.18 -9.41
C LYS A 43 7.58 -4.78 -10.83
N ARG A 44 6.60 -4.66 -11.72
CA ARG A 44 6.78 -4.30 -13.13
C ARG A 44 5.69 -3.35 -13.58
N ILE A 45 6.01 -2.51 -14.57
CA ILE A 45 5.01 -1.62 -15.17
C ILE A 45 4.28 -2.37 -16.26
N GLU A 46 3.24 -3.09 -15.86
CA GLU A 46 2.36 -3.85 -16.73
C GLU A 46 0.95 -3.88 -16.12
N PRO A 47 -0.11 -4.09 -16.91
CA PRO A 47 -1.45 -4.15 -16.34
C PRO A 47 -1.58 -5.26 -15.30
N VAL A 48 -2.17 -4.93 -14.17
CA VAL A 48 -2.41 -5.84 -13.05
C VAL A 48 -3.92 -6.02 -12.91
N ALA A 49 -4.37 -7.26 -12.90
CA ALA A 49 -5.79 -7.56 -12.75
C ALA A 49 -6.24 -7.36 -11.31
N SER A 50 -7.31 -6.58 -11.12
CA SER A 50 -7.97 -6.44 -9.82
C SER A 50 -8.87 -7.65 -9.53
N ASP A 51 -9.65 -7.54 -8.45
CA ASP A 51 -10.68 -8.54 -8.14
C ASP A 51 -11.94 -8.43 -9.02
N SER A 52 -11.95 -7.46 -9.92
CA SER A 52 -13.05 -7.22 -10.87
C SER A 52 -12.51 -7.22 -12.30
N VAL A 53 -13.26 -6.63 -13.23
CA VAL A 53 -12.81 -6.47 -14.62
C VAL A 53 -11.82 -5.32 -14.80
N LEU A 54 -11.62 -4.52 -13.75
CA LEU A 54 -10.73 -3.36 -13.84
C LEU A 54 -9.27 -3.80 -13.83
N MET A 55 -8.52 -3.33 -14.83
CA MET A 55 -7.07 -3.50 -14.89
C MET A 55 -6.40 -2.22 -14.39
N LEU A 56 -5.35 -2.37 -13.60
CA LEU A 56 -4.61 -1.26 -12.99
C LEU A 56 -3.18 -1.28 -13.50
N THR A 57 -2.71 -0.14 -13.98
CA THR A 57 -1.32 -0.02 -14.45
C THR A 57 -0.48 0.73 -13.43
N PRO A 58 0.58 0.09 -12.88
CA PRO A 58 1.52 0.78 -11.97
C PRO A 58 2.23 1.94 -12.68
N THR A 59 2.70 2.90 -11.90
CA THR A 59 3.45 4.05 -12.41
C THR A 59 4.93 3.97 -12.04
N VAL A 60 5.30 3.08 -11.12
CA VAL A 60 6.68 2.93 -10.65
C VAL A 60 6.91 1.49 -10.19
N THR A 61 8.14 1.01 -10.33
CA THR A 61 8.54 -0.30 -9.80
C THR A 61 9.02 -0.18 -8.34
N LEU A 62 9.19 -1.32 -7.67
CA LEU A 62 9.76 -1.34 -6.32
C LEU A 62 11.17 -0.72 -6.31
N ALA A 63 11.95 -1.00 -7.34
CA ALA A 63 13.34 -0.53 -7.43
C ALA A 63 13.43 0.98 -7.65
N ASP A 64 12.51 1.54 -8.42
CA ASP A 64 12.53 2.96 -8.81
C ASP A 64 11.68 3.86 -7.89
N CYS A 65 10.99 3.26 -6.93
CA CYS A 65 10.13 4.01 -6.01
C CYS A 65 10.96 4.90 -5.10
N PRO A 66 10.66 6.22 -5.02
CA PRO A 66 11.33 7.10 -4.08
C PRO A 66 10.94 6.76 -2.64
N GLN A 67 11.63 7.37 -1.67
CA GLN A 67 11.21 7.27 -0.28
C GLN A 67 9.82 7.88 -0.13
N LEU A 68 8.89 7.09 0.39
CA LEU A 68 7.51 7.51 0.58
C LEU A 68 7.33 8.17 1.94
N ASP A 69 6.44 9.15 2.00
CA ASP A 69 5.96 9.75 3.25
C ASP A 69 4.74 8.99 3.77
N VAL A 70 3.90 8.51 2.86
CA VAL A 70 2.70 7.73 3.18
C VAL A 70 2.68 6.46 2.37
N ILE A 71 2.49 5.34 3.04
CA ILE A 71 2.29 4.03 2.41
C ILE A 71 0.84 3.63 2.62
N CYS A 72 0.19 3.19 1.56
CA CYS A 72 -1.17 2.65 1.63
C CYS A 72 -1.20 1.24 1.03
N VAL A 73 -1.57 0.26 1.83
CA VAL A 73 -1.70 -1.14 1.41
C VAL A 73 -3.17 -1.49 1.33
N PRO A 74 -3.72 -1.64 0.13
CA PRO A 74 -5.11 -2.07 -0.02
C PRO A 74 -5.26 -3.55 0.32
N GLY A 75 -6.51 -3.99 0.45
CA GLY A 75 -6.85 -5.38 0.72
C GLY A 75 -7.25 -6.16 -0.51
N GLY A 76 -7.85 -7.30 -0.28
CA GLY A 76 -8.34 -8.20 -1.32
C GLY A 76 -7.77 -9.60 -1.18
N VAL A 77 -8.27 -10.52 -2.00
CA VAL A 77 -7.81 -11.90 -2.01
C VAL A 77 -6.32 -12.00 -2.29
N GLY A 78 -5.79 -11.06 -3.07
CA GLY A 78 -4.34 -11.01 -3.39
C GLY A 78 -3.43 -10.82 -2.18
N THR A 79 -3.96 -10.39 -1.03
CA THR A 79 -3.16 -10.29 0.20
C THR A 79 -2.62 -11.64 0.65
N ASP A 80 -3.29 -12.74 0.31
CA ASP A 80 -2.81 -14.09 0.63
C ASP A 80 -1.44 -14.38 -0.01
N ASP A 81 -1.22 -13.87 -1.21
CA ASP A 81 0.08 -14.00 -1.87
C ASP A 81 1.09 -13.00 -1.30
N MET A 82 0.65 -11.79 -0.96
CA MET A 82 1.53 -10.73 -0.48
C MET A 82 2.13 -11.05 0.89
N VAL A 83 1.41 -11.73 1.77
CA VAL A 83 1.92 -12.08 3.11
C VAL A 83 3.09 -13.07 3.05
N ASN A 84 3.26 -13.74 1.92
CA ASN A 84 4.34 -14.70 1.68
C ASN A 84 5.38 -14.19 0.66
N ASP A 85 5.24 -12.97 0.20
CA ASP A 85 6.12 -12.38 -0.82
C ASP A 85 7.23 -11.56 -0.15
N GLU A 86 8.39 -12.19 0.06
CA GLU A 86 9.49 -11.53 0.78
C GLU A 86 10.02 -10.29 0.07
N GLU A 87 10.00 -10.24 -1.25
CA GLU A 87 10.42 -9.04 -1.99
C GLU A 87 9.52 -7.85 -1.64
N MET A 88 8.21 -8.08 -1.58
CA MET A 88 7.25 -7.05 -1.23
C MET A 88 7.35 -6.67 0.26
N LEU A 89 7.45 -7.66 1.14
CA LEU A 89 7.58 -7.40 2.58
C LEU A 89 8.86 -6.63 2.89
N ASP A 90 9.95 -6.95 2.22
CA ASP A 90 11.22 -6.25 2.38
C ASP A 90 11.12 -4.80 1.90
N PHE A 91 10.46 -4.57 0.79
CA PHE A 91 10.18 -3.23 0.28
C PHE A 91 9.41 -2.41 1.32
N LEU A 92 8.34 -2.99 1.90
CA LEU A 92 7.54 -2.31 2.93
C LEU A 92 8.37 -2.00 4.17
N ARG A 93 9.19 -2.93 4.64
CA ARG A 93 10.07 -2.71 5.80
C ARG A 93 11.04 -1.55 5.55
N ARG A 94 11.65 -1.51 4.38
CA ARG A 94 12.60 -0.44 4.02
C ARG A 94 11.90 0.91 3.93
N GLN A 95 10.76 0.97 3.28
CA GLN A 95 10.00 2.21 3.14
C GLN A 95 9.49 2.73 4.49
N ALA A 96 9.02 1.81 5.35
CA ALA A 96 8.45 2.18 6.64
C ALA A 96 9.45 2.90 7.55
N LYS A 97 10.74 2.63 7.41
CA LYS A 97 11.77 3.30 8.23
C LYS A 97 11.78 4.81 8.05
N GLY A 98 11.45 5.30 6.86
CA GLY A 98 11.44 6.73 6.56
C GLY A 98 10.05 7.32 6.35
N ALA A 99 9.01 6.50 6.36
CA ALA A 99 7.65 6.97 6.13
C ALA A 99 7.07 7.63 7.38
N LYS A 100 6.27 8.67 7.17
CA LYS A 100 5.54 9.34 8.24
C LYS A 100 4.29 8.55 8.65
N TYR A 101 3.62 7.94 7.69
CA TYR A 101 2.40 7.18 7.91
C TYR A 101 2.44 5.87 7.13
N VAL A 102 2.15 4.78 7.82
CA VAL A 102 1.96 3.45 7.21
C VAL A 102 0.52 3.08 7.40
N THR A 103 -0.22 2.99 6.31
CA THR A 103 -1.66 2.80 6.34
C THR A 103 -2.08 1.58 5.54
N SER A 104 -3.27 1.08 5.85
CA SER A 104 -3.86 -0.05 5.15
C SER A 104 -5.36 0.07 5.10
N VAL A 105 -5.97 -0.66 4.16
CA VAL A 105 -7.42 -0.76 4.02
C VAL A 105 -7.76 -2.24 4.02
N CYS A 106 -8.83 -2.62 4.72
CA CYS A 106 -9.34 -3.99 4.74
C CYS A 106 -8.22 -4.98 5.14
N THR A 107 -8.04 -6.06 4.38
CA THR A 107 -7.02 -7.08 4.66
C THR A 107 -5.58 -6.63 4.38
N GLY A 108 -5.38 -5.42 3.89
CA GLY A 108 -4.03 -4.86 3.73
C GLY A 108 -3.24 -4.82 5.03
N SER A 109 -3.92 -4.73 6.19
CA SER A 109 -3.26 -4.79 7.50
C SER A 109 -2.54 -6.12 7.73
N LEU A 110 -3.03 -7.23 7.15
CA LEU A 110 -2.36 -8.53 7.26
C LEU A 110 -0.98 -8.51 6.59
N VAL A 111 -0.85 -7.79 5.49
CA VAL A 111 0.42 -7.61 4.80
C VAL A 111 1.40 -6.82 5.68
N LEU A 112 0.92 -5.74 6.32
CA LEU A 112 1.71 -4.97 7.27
C LEU A 112 2.14 -5.84 8.46
N GLY A 113 1.24 -6.68 8.96
CA GLY A 113 1.55 -7.63 10.03
C GLY A 113 2.64 -8.61 9.64
N ALA A 114 2.55 -9.17 8.43
CA ALA A 114 3.56 -10.09 7.90
C ALA A 114 4.93 -9.42 7.75
N ALA A 115 4.94 -8.11 7.46
CA ALA A 115 6.18 -7.33 7.40
C ALA A 115 6.73 -6.96 8.78
N GLY A 116 6.02 -7.29 9.86
CA GLY A 116 6.45 -6.97 11.23
C GLY A 116 6.18 -5.53 11.64
N LEU A 117 5.29 -4.82 10.96
CA LEU A 117 5.07 -3.39 11.15
C LEU A 117 3.92 -3.07 12.12
N LEU A 118 3.21 -4.08 12.64
CA LEU A 118 2.09 -3.87 13.55
C LEU A 118 2.41 -4.15 15.03
N GLN A 119 3.60 -4.63 15.33
CA GLN A 119 3.97 -4.96 16.72
C GLN A 119 3.93 -3.72 17.61
N GLY A 120 3.23 -3.83 18.74
CA GLY A 120 3.06 -2.74 19.68
C GLY A 120 1.95 -1.75 19.34
N TYR A 121 1.20 -1.98 18.26
CA TYR A 121 0.11 -1.13 17.82
C TYR A 121 -1.22 -1.87 17.85
N LYS A 122 -2.29 -1.13 18.07
CA LYS A 122 -3.65 -1.64 17.83
C LYS A 122 -3.90 -1.65 16.34
N ALA A 123 -4.44 -2.75 15.83
CA ALA A 123 -4.71 -2.90 14.41
C ALA A 123 -6.10 -3.46 14.18
N ALA A 124 -6.65 -3.18 13.00
CA ALA A 124 -7.92 -3.71 12.55
C ALA A 124 -7.78 -4.21 11.11
N THR A 125 -8.66 -5.10 10.73
CA THR A 125 -8.75 -5.61 9.37
C THR A 125 -10.23 -5.80 9.02
N HIS A 126 -10.51 -6.32 7.83
CA HIS A 126 -11.87 -6.72 7.48
C HIS A 126 -12.40 -7.69 8.54
N TRP A 127 -13.67 -7.55 8.92
CA TRP A 127 -14.25 -8.32 10.02
C TRP A 127 -14.07 -9.83 9.87
N SER A 128 -14.15 -10.37 8.65
CA SER A 128 -13.99 -11.81 8.39
C SER A 128 -12.56 -12.30 8.56
N ALA A 129 -11.59 -11.41 8.67
CA ALA A 129 -10.17 -11.74 8.79
C ALA A 129 -9.56 -11.35 10.14
N MET A 130 -10.38 -10.88 11.09
CA MET A 130 -9.90 -10.41 12.40
C MET A 130 -9.07 -11.45 13.15
N ASP A 131 -9.42 -12.72 13.03
CA ASP A 131 -8.72 -13.82 13.71
C ASP A 131 -7.26 -13.97 13.24
N TYR A 132 -6.94 -13.51 12.05
CA TYR A 132 -5.58 -13.58 11.51
C TYR A 132 -4.64 -12.49 12.05
N LEU A 133 -5.18 -11.47 12.69
CA LEU A 133 -4.36 -10.40 13.30
C LEU A 133 -3.85 -10.80 14.68
N ALA A 134 -4.52 -11.70 15.39
CA ALA A 134 -4.16 -12.13 16.73
C ALA A 134 -3.23 -13.34 16.68
N PRO A 135 -2.47 -13.50 17.72
CA PRO A 135 -1.81 -12.60 18.67
C PRO A 135 -0.58 -11.97 18.10
#